data_0bca960d1321803e6e93be7412213dff
#
_entry.id   0bca960d1321803e6e93be7412213dff
#
_cell.length_a   1.000
_cell.length_b   1.000
_cell.length_c   1.000
_cell.angle_alpha   90.00
_cell.angle_beta   90.00
_cell.angle_gamma   90.00
#
_symmetry.space_group_name_H-M   'P 1'
#
loop_
_entity.id
_entity.type
_entity.pdbx_description
1 polymer ?
#
loop_
_entity_poly.entity_id
_entity_poly.type
_entity_poly.pdbx_seq_one_letter_code
_entity_poly.pdbx_strand_id
1 'polypeptide(L)'
;WVICALVVLGFAPRAFAGDFDILRGSQPTYHWGGVYGGVQGGYSSAVVNFGTAAGSEIAFLLRNTAIEQDQQISQWTVLGPRSPTSTSLGGFIGYNVEWEDVILGLELNYNRVSLSASSSDSISRSFSDSTNLPAGHHYFYTVNVGGQSSLQVTDIATFRARAGWEAGNFLPYAFAGLAVGRADISTSATVSYSAFDAPDVQTPPTPQLIPMAPLSFGPVTQTDGQNGALIYGFATGLGMDVGLLPNVFLRGEFEYIYFAPVDGLHLSAASARVGAGIKF
;
A
#
# COMPACT_ATOMS: atom_id res chain seq x y z
N TRP A 1 10.06 -3.25 12.45
CA TRP A 1 11.41 -2.75 12.17
C TRP A 1 12.12 -3.79 11.30
N VAL A 2 11.99 -3.69 9.99
CA VAL A 2 12.85 -4.41 9.05
C VAL A 2 13.86 -3.40 8.55
N ILE A 3 15.07 -3.49 9.08
CA ILE A 3 16.23 -2.75 8.60
C ILE A 3 16.62 -3.40 7.28
N CYS A 4 16.34 -2.73 6.15
CA CYS A 4 16.96 -3.03 4.86
C CYS A 4 18.42 -2.59 4.95
N ALA A 5 19.30 -3.54 5.26
CA ALA A 5 20.73 -3.32 5.19
C ALA A 5 21.11 -3.19 3.70
N LEU A 6 21.45 -1.97 3.29
CA LEU A 6 22.10 -1.68 2.02
C LEU A 6 23.51 -2.25 2.10
N VAL A 7 23.71 -3.46 1.57
CA VAL A 7 25.05 -4.03 1.39
C VAL A 7 25.68 -3.33 0.19
N VAL A 8 26.42 -2.27 0.47
CA VAL A 8 27.37 -1.71 -0.49
C VAL A 8 28.55 -2.68 -0.58
N LEU A 9 28.47 -3.61 -1.52
CA LEU A 9 29.62 -4.41 -1.91
C LEU A 9 30.61 -3.51 -2.65
N GLY A 10 31.62 -3.03 -1.91
CA GLY A 10 32.79 -2.41 -2.49
C GLY A 10 33.55 -3.40 -3.34
N PHE A 11 33.28 -3.43 -4.64
CA PHE A 11 34.13 -4.10 -5.61
C PHE A 11 35.37 -3.24 -5.84
N ALA A 12 36.46 -3.56 -5.15
CA ALA A 12 37.79 -3.17 -5.60
C ALA A 12 38.08 -3.89 -6.94
N PRO A 13 38.42 -3.16 -8.02
CA PRO A 13 38.75 -3.80 -9.29
C PRO A 13 40.07 -4.51 -9.15
N ARG A 14 40.07 -5.81 -8.93
CA ARG A 14 41.22 -6.65 -9.28
C ARG A 14 41.14 -6.90 -10.78
N ALA A 15 42.02 -6.25 -11.49
CA ALA A 15 42.24 -6.53 -12.90
C ALA A 15 42.63 -8.02 -13.08
N PHE A 16 41.66 -8.84 -13.48
CA PHE A 16 41.94 -10.08 -14.20
C PHE A 16 42.02 -9.71 -15.69
N ALA A 17 43.22 -9.49 -16.17
CA ALA A 17 43.51 -9.48 -17.59
C ALA A 17 43.39 -10.92 -18.12
N GLY A 18 42.18 -11.38 -18.36
CA GLY A 18 41.86 -12.53 -19.19
C GLY A 18 41.31 -11.98 -20.49
N ASP A 19 42.05 -12.19 -21.54
CA ASP A 19 41.70 -11.84 -22.92
C ASP A 19 40.41 -12.57 -23.34
N PHE A 20 39.26 -12.00 -23.07
CA PHE A 20 37.99 -12.42 -23.67
C PHE A 20 37.83 -11.68 -25.01
N ASP A 21 38.63 -12.11 -25.99
CA ASP A 21 38.63 -11.62 -27.38
C ASP A 21 37.28 -11.87 -28.10
N ILE A 22 36.34 -12.56 -27.47
CA ILE A 22 34.98 -12.80 -28.01
C ILE A 22 34.09 -11.54 -27.94
N LEU A 23 34.47 -10.50 -27.18
CA LEU A 23 33.72 -9.25 -27.05
C LEU A 23 34.35 -8.07 -27.81
N ARG A 24 35.44 -8.25 -28.55
CA ARG A 24 36.15 -7.26 -29.36
C ARG A 24 35.86 -7.30 -30.85
N GLY A 25 34.74 -7.87 -31.28
CA GLY A 25 34.16 -7.43 -32.54
C GLY A 25 33.73 -5.95 -32.39
N SER A 26 34.00 -5.11 -33.40
CA SER A 26 33.48 -3.77 -33.46
C SER A 26 31.94 -3.83 -33.40
N GLN A 27 31.42 -3.90 -32.19
CA GLN A 27 29.97 -3.85 -31.92
C GLN A 27 29.54 -2.46 -32.32
N PRO A 28 28.54 -2.30 -33.19
CA PRO A 28 27.94 -1.01 -33.37
C PRO A 28 27.48 -0.56 -32.00
N THR A 29 27.93 0.61 -31.55
CA THR A 29 27.50 1.22 -30.31
C THR A 29 25.98 1.28 -30.33
N TYR A 30 25.33 0.65 -29.36
CA TYR A 30 23.88 0.64 -29.28
C TYR A 30 23.41 2.06 -28.95
N HIS A 31 22.70 2.71 -29.86
CA HIS A 31 22.17 4.06 -29.62
C HIS A 31 20.89 3.97 -28.78
N TRP A 32 20.87 4.60 -27.62
CA TRP A 32 19.74 4.56 -26.69
C TRP A 32 18.70 5.66 -26.94
N GLY A 33 19.00 6.67 -27.77
CA GLY A 33 18.09 7.77 -28.12
C GLY A 33 16.94 7.33 -29.04
N GLY A 34 15.82 8.04 -28.96
CA GLY A 34 14.64 7.83 -29.80
C GLY A 34 13.46 7.19 -29.08
N VAL A 35 12.43 6.86 -29.87
CA VAL A 35 11.22 6.20 -29.40
C VAL A 35 11.50 4.71 -29.16
N TYR A 36 10.97 4.18 -28.10
CA TYR A 36 11.02 2.75 -27.79
C TYR A 36 9.73 2.28 -27.14
N GLY A 37 9.48 0.99 -27.22
CA GLY A 37 8.36 0.36 -26.55
C GLY A 37 8.57 -1.14 -26.37
N GLY A 38 7.80 -1.75 -25.48
CA GLY A 38 7.98 -3.14 -25.19
C GLY A 38 6.92 -3.72 -24.27
N VAL A 39 7.15 -4.99 -23.91
CA VAL A 39 6.31 -5.75 -23.01
C VAL A 39 7.12 -6.16 -21.79
N GLN A 40 6.43 -6.32 -20.67
CA GLN A 40 7.08 -6.69 -19.41
C GLN A 40 6.17 -7.55 -18.55
N GLY A 41 6.79 -8.41 -17.75
CA GLY A 41 6.11 -9.17 -16.71
C GLY A 41 6.87 -9.04 -15.40
N GLY A 42 6.17 -9.18 -14.30
CA GLY A 42 6.80 -9.02 -12.99
C GLY A 42 6.07 -9.70 -11.85
N TYR A 43 6.75 -9.66 -10.73
CA TYR A 43 6.28 -10.12 -9.44
C TYR A 43 6.36 -8.98 -8.44
N SER A 44 5.29 -8.81 -7.66
CA SER A 44 5.16 -7.72 -6.70
C SER A 44 4.83 -8.25 -5.32
N SER A 45 5.39 -7.61 -4.31
CA SER A 45 5.00 -7.74 -2.91
C SER A 45 4.48 -6.39 -2.43
N ALA A 46 3.29 -6.38 -1.85
CA ALA A 46 2.68 -5.16 -1.33
C ALA A 46 2.49 -5.25 0.18
N VAL A 47 2.38 -4.10 0.82
CA VAL A 47 1.95 -3.97 2.21
C VAL A 47 0.69 -3.13 2.21
N VAL A 48 -0.40 -3.71 2.71
CA VAL A 48 -1.69 -3.04 2.88
C VAL A 48 -1.98 -2.94 4.37
N ASN A 49 -2.10 -1.72 4.88
CA ASN A 49 -2.47 -1.48 6.26
C ASN A 49 -3.96 -1.09 6.32
N PHE A 50 -4.74 -1.93 7.01
CA PHE A 50 -6.18 -1.75 7.19
C PHE A 50 -6.54 -1.12 8.54
N GLY A 51 -5.57 -0.69 9.34
CA GLY A 51 -5.77 -0.34 10.75
C GLY A 51 -6.88 0.66 11.04
N THR A 52 -7.09 1.62 10.15
CA THR A 52 -8.12 2.67 10.27
C THR A 52 -9.25 2.52 9.25
N ALA A 53 -9.26 1.46 8.46
CA ALA A 53 -10.23 1.29 7.38
C ALA A 53 -11.69 1.26 7.85
N ALA A 54 -11.97 0.63 9.00
CA ALA A 54 -13.32 0.52 9.55
C ALA A 54 -13.77 1.73 10.38
N GLY A 55 -12.91 2.75 10.51
CA GLY A 55 -13.16 3.89 11.42
C GLY A 55 -14.39 4.72 11.04
N SER A 56 -14.59 4.98 9.75
CA SER A 56 -15.73 5.74 9.23
C SER A 56 -17.08 5.04 9.49
N GLU A 57 -17.13 3.73 9.29
CA GLU A 57 -18.31 2.91 9.52
C GLU A 57 -18.64 2.83 11.02
N ILE A 58 -17.62 2.67 11.87
CA ILE A 58 -17.78 2.68 13.33
C ILE A 58 -18.28 4.06 13.81
N ALA A 59 -17.66 5.14 13.33
CA ALA A 59 -18.08 6.50 13.65
C ALA A 59 -19.53 6.77 13.22
N PHE A 60 -19.94 6.26 12.05
CA PHE A 60 -21.31 6.38 11.58
C PHE A 60 -22.29 5.61 12.46
N LEU A 61 -21.96 4.39 12.89
CA LEU A 61 -22.81 3.56 13.73
C LEU A 61 -22.99 4.14 15.15
N LEU A 62 -21.91 4.71 15.69
CA LEU A 62 -21.88 5.25 17.05
C LEU A 62 -22.09 6.79 17.11
N ARG A 63 -22.44 7.42 15.99
CA ARG A 63 -22.67 8.87 15.96
C ARG A 63 -23.68 9.27 17.03
N ASN A 64 -23.42 10.38 17.71
CA ASN A 64 -24.22 10.93 18.77
C ASN A 64 -24.35 10.05 20.03
N THR A 65 -23.48 9.07 20.22
CA THR A 65 -23.39 8.30 21.45
C THR A 65 -22.32 8.89 22.38
N ALA A 66 -22.55 8.86 23.70
CA ALA A 66 -21.55 9.30 24.68
C ALA A 66 -20.29 8.47 24.60
N ILE A 67 -20.40 7.15 24.38
CA ILE A 67 -19.26 6.24 24.33
C ILE A 67 -18.31 6.53 23.16
N GLU A 68 -18.81 7.05 22.01
CA GLU A 68 -17.95 7.49 20.93
C GLU A 68 -17.23 8.80 21.29
N GLN A 69 -17.93 9.74 21.92
CA GLN A 69 -17.34 11.02 22.31
C GLN A 69 -16.23 10.85 23.35
N ASP A 70 -16.41 9.95 24.31
CA ASP A 70 -15.48 9.78 25.43
C ASP A 70 -14.37 8.75 25.12
N GLN A 71 -14.68 7.69 24.39
CA GLN A 71 -13.77 6.58 24.15
C GLN A 71 -13.18 6.49 22.74
N GLN A 72 -13.66 7.33 21.81
CA GLN A 72 -13.20 7.40 20.42
C GLN A 72 -13.08 6.00 19.79
N ILE A 73 -14.15 5.21 19.89
CA ILE A 73 -14.19 3.81 19.47
C ILE A 73 -13.84 3.68 17.97
N SER A 74 -14.23 4.66 17.17
CA SER A 74 -13.90 4.73 15.74
C SER A 74 -12.40 4.79 15.45
N GLN A 75 -11.58 5.16 16.42
CA GLN A 75 -10.11 5.20 16.27
C GLN A 75 -9.42 3.89 16.73
N TRP A 76 -10.18 2.91 17.20
CA TRP A 76 -9.59 1.65 17.58
C TRP A 76 -9.06 0.91 16.36
N THR A 77 -7.81 0.46 16.45
CA THR A 77 -7.22 -0.38 15.42
C THR A 77 -7.80 -1.78 15.52
N VAL A 78 -8.79 -2.07 14.69
CA VAL A 78 -9.47 -3.37 14.67
C VAL A 78 -8.78 -4.33 13.71
N LEU A 79 -8.38 -3.83 12.53
CA LEU A 79 -7.85 -4.66 11.45
C LEU A 79 -6.32 -4.61 11.41
N GLY A 80 -5.70 -5.75 11.13
CA GLY A 80 -4.25 -5.87 10.99
C GLY A 80 -3.76 -5.64 9.55
N PRO A 81 -2.45 -5.35 9.38
CA PRO A 81 -1.83 -5.24 8.06
C PRO A 81 -1.76 -6.60 7.35
N ARG A 82 -1.69 -6.57 6.02
CA ARG A 82 -1.51 -7.74 5.15
C ARG A 82 -0.40 -7.47 4.13
N SER A 83 0.30 -8.53 3.76
CA SER A 83 1.40 -8.47 2.78
C SER A 83 1.12 -9.43 1.62
N PRO A 84 0.17 -9.08 0.73
CA PRO A 84 -0.12 -9.89 -0.44
C PRO A 84 1.00 -9.81 -1.47
N THR A 85 1.07 -10.84 -2.30
CA THR A 85 1.94 -10.89 -3.48
C THR A 85 1.08 -11.00 -4.73
N SER A 86 1.61 -10.54 -5.86
CA SER A 86 0.92 -10.64 -7.14
C SER A 86 1.89 -10.74 -8.31
N THR A 87 1.39 -11.21 -9.43
CA THR A 87 2.05 -11.13 -10.72
C THR A 87 1.48 -10.00 -11.54
N SER A 88 2.28 -9.47 -12.45
CA SER A 88 1.87 -8.42 -13.38
C SER A 88 2.31 -8.73 -14.80
N LEU A 89 1.51 -8.28 -15.76
CA LEU A 89 1.83 -8.29 -17.18
C LEU A 89 1.44 -6.95 -17.78
N GLY A 90 2.30 -6.38 -18.60
CA GLY A 90 2.04 -5.06 -19.16
C GLY A 90 2.99 -4.67 -20.27
N GLY A 91 3.00 -3.38 -20.56
CA GLY A 91 3.86 -2.79 -21.57
C GLY A 91 4.31 -1.40 -21.19
N PHE A 92 5.27 -0.93 -21.95
CA PHE A 92 5.82 0.42 -21.80
C PHE A 92 6.10 1.05 -23.16
N ILE A 93 6.03 2.37 -23.17
CA ILE A 93 6.44 3.19 -24.30
C ILE A 93 7.15 4.43 -23.76
N GLY A 94 8.22 4.84 -24.41
CA GLY A 94 8.99 5.98 -23.98
C GLY A 94 9.78 6.64 -25.09
N TYR A 95 10.40 7.75 -24.71
CA TYR A 95 11.30 8.51 -25.56
C TYR A 95 12.54 8.90 -24.76
N ASN A 96 13.72 8.61 -25.33
CA ASN A 96 15.01 8.95 -24.76
C ASN A 96 15.70 10.05 -25.58
N VAL A 97 16.37 10.94 -24.89
CA VAL A 97 17.31 11.92 -25.43
C VAL A 97 18.70 11.54 -24.94
N GLU A 98 19.64 11.46 -25.86
CA GLU A 98 21.06 11.27 -25.57
C GLU A 98 21.74 12.63 -25.40
N TRP A 99 22.48 12.80 -24.33
CA TRP A 99 23.35 13.93 -24.10
C TRP A 99 24.70 13.42 -23.61
N GLU A 100 25.64 13.31 -24.55
CA GLU A 100 26.93 12.63 -24.34
C GLU A 100 26.68 11.17 -23.87
N ASP A 101 27.19 10.78 -22.72
CA ASP A 101 27.00 9.45 -22.14
C ASP A 101 25.73 9.36 -21.25
N VAL A 102 24.95 10.43 -21.12
CA VAL A 102 23.76 10.49 -20.26
C VAL A 102 22.50 10.36 -21.10
N ILE A 103 21.62 9.47 -20.70
CA ILE A 103 20.30 9.28 -21.30
C ILE A 103 19.25 9.86 -20.36
N LEU A 104 18.47 10.78 -20.88
CA LEU A 104 17.26 11.30 -20.20
C LEU A 104 16.04 10.86 -20.97
N GLY A 105 15.01 10.39 -20.27
CA GLY A 105 13.81 9.91 -20.95
C GLY A 105 12.53 10.14 -20.17
N LEU A 106 11.43 10.07 -20.91
CA LEU A 106 10.08 10.01 -20.38
C LEU A 106 9.44 8.69 -20.81
N GLU A 107 8.72 8.07 -19.91
CA GLU A 107 8.14 6.75 -20.14
C GLU A 107 6.76 6.63 -19.52
N LEU A 108 5.84 6.02 -20.27
CA LEU A 108 4.53 5.59 -19.80
C LEU A 108 4.55 4.06 -19.68
N ASN A 109 4.21 3.57 -18.51
CA ASN A 109 4.02 2.14 -18.24
C ASN A 109 2.59 1.85 -17.91
N TYR A 110 2.09 0.71 -18.37
CA TYR A 110 0.83 0.14 -17.96
C TYR A 110 1.02 -1.34 -17.62
N ASN A 111 0.52 -1.73 -16.44
CA ASN A 111 0.59 -3.11 -15.96
C ASN A 111 -0.77 -3.54 -15.44
N ARG A 112 -1.25 -4.67 -15.94
CA ARG A 112 -2.35 -5.38 -15.32
C ARG A 112 -1.79 -6.21 -14.17
N VAL A 113 -2.38 -6.04 -12.99
CA VAL A 113 -1.95 -6.71 -11.74
C VAL A 113 -3.13 -7.49 -11.17
N SER A 114 -2.87 -8.48 -10.32
CA SER A 114 -3.89 -9.23 -9.59
C SER A 114 -3.57 -9.19 -8.11
N LEU A 115 -3.53 -7.96 -7.56
CA LEU A 115 -3.24 -7.74 -6.15
C LEU A 115 -4.54 -7.75 -5.36
N SER A 116 -4.68 -8.71 -4.44
CA SER A 116 -5.85 -8.84 -3.57
C SER A 116 -5.42 -9.02 -2.13
N ALA A 117 -6.01 -8.22 -1.24
CA ALA A 117 -5.78 -8.27 0.20
C ALA A 117 -7.11 -8.18 0.93
N SER A 118 -7.25 -8.91 2.02
CA SER A 118 -8.40 -8.80 2.93
C SER A 118 -7.95 -8.96 4.37
N SER A 119 -8.60 -8.24 5.27
CA SER A 119 -8.42 -8.36 6.72
C SER A 119 -9.77 -8.43 7.39
N SER A 120 -9.92 -9.33 8.34
CA SER A 120 -11.12 -9.47 9.17
C SER A 120 -10.66 -9.78 10.59
N ASP A 121 -11.18 -9.04 11.57
CA ASP A 121 -10.87 -9.21 12.97
C ASP A 121 -11.94 -8.55 13.84
N SER A 122 -11.89 -8.83 15.14
CA SER A 122 -12.79 -8.22 16.12
C SER A 122 -12.07 -7.94 17.43
N ILE A 123 -12.48 -6.87 18.09
CA ILE A 123 -11.96 -6.46 19.38
C ILE A 123 -13.10 -6.26 20.37
N SER A 124 -12.90 -6.71 21.59
CA SER A 124 -13.80 -6.43 22.71
C SER A 124 -13.06 -5.66 23.78
N ARG A 125 -13.67 -4.57 24.26
CA ARG A 125 -13.12 -3.78 25.38
C ARG A 125 -14.21 -3.45 26.37
N SER A 126 -13.82 -3.46 27.65
CA SER A 126 -14.69 -3.05 28.74
C SER A 126 -14.10 -1.84 29.45
N PHE A 127 -14.96 -0.89 29.80
CA PHE A 127 -14.61 0.31 30.54
C PHE A 127 -15.79 0.78 31.37
N SER A 128 -15.53 1.59 32.39
CA SER A 128 -16.58 2.26 33.16
C SER A 128 -16.70 3.72 32.70
N ASP A 129 -17.93 4.21 32.67
CA ASP A 129 -18.26 5.59 32.38
C ASP A 129 -19.31 6.09 33.35
N SER A 130 -19.09 7.29 33.88
CA SER A 130 -19.99 8.01 34.76
C SER A 130 -20.46 9.35 34.15
N THR A 131 -20.09 9.63 32.90
CA THR A 131 -20.41 10.86 32.21
C THR A 131 -21.91 11.02 32.05
N ASN A 132 -22.45 12.19 32.46
CA ASN A 132 -23.87 12.52 32.40
C ASN A 132 -24.79 11.59 33.22
N LEU A 133 -24.26 10.90 34.23
CA LEU A 133 -25.03 10.05 35.15
C LEU A 133 -25.28 10.78 36.48
N PRO A 134 -26.33 10.37 37.25
CA PRO A 134 -26.51 10.81 38.61
C PRO A 134 -25.31 10.45 39.49
N ALA A 135 -25.05 11.22 40.52
CA ALA A 135 -23.93 11.00 41.43
C ALA A 135 -23.98 9.56 42.04
N GLY A 136 -22.85 8.86 42.00
CA GLY A 136 -22.70 7.51 42.52
C GLY A 136 -23.16 6.41 41.56
N HIS A 137 -23.52 6.73 40.31
CA HIS A 137 -23.84 5.74 39.30
C HIS A 137 -22.72 5.62 38.27
N HIS A 138 -22.39 4.37 37.87
CA HIS A 138 -21.33 4.02 36.91
C HIS A 138 -21.81 2.93 35.99
N TYR A 139 -21.87 3.20 34.67
CA TYR A 139 -22.10 2.14 33.72
C TYR A 139 -20.80 1.42 33.37
N PHE A 140 -20.82 0.11 33.49
CA PHE A 140 -19.78 -0.77 32.96
C PHE A 140 -20.19 -1.24 31.57
N TYR A 141 -19.50 -0.71 30.57
CA TYR A 141 -19.71 -1.04 29.18
C TYR A 141 -18.83 -2.22 28.78
N THR A 142 -19.38 -3.11 27.96
CA THR A 142 -18.62 -4.07 27.15
C THR A 142 -18.97 -3.82 25.70
N VAL A 143 -18.00 -3.32 24.95
CA VAL A 143 -18.15 -2.93 23.54
C VAL A 143 -17.42 -3.95 22.68
N ASN A 144 -18.12 -4.51 21.69
CA ASN A 144 -17.59 -5.42 20.69
C ASN A 144 -17.63 -4.72 19.33
N VAL A 145 -16.47 -4.69 18.67
CA VAL A 145 -16.30 -4.11 17.34
C VAL A 145 -15.69 -5.15 16.44
N GLY A 146 -16.40 -5.53 15.39
CA GLY A 146 -15.89 -6.38 14.31
C GLY A 146 -15.66 -5.52 13.07
N GLY A 147 -14.58 -5.78 12.34
CA GLY A 147 -14.25 -5.14 11.09
C GLY A 147 -13.91 -6.15 10.02
N GLN A 148 -14.25 -5.84 8.78
CA GLN A 148 -13.79 -6.56 7.60
C GLN A 148 -13.49 -5.55 6.51
N SER A 149 -12.33 -5.65 5.87
CA SER A 149 -11.98 -4.81 4.73
C SER A 149 -11.24 -5.61 3.68
N SER A 150 -11.52 -5.31 2.41
CA SER A 150 -10.88 -5.91 1.25
C SER A 150 -10.45 -4.83 0.26
N LEU A 151 -9.31 -5.07 -0.37
CA LEU A 151 -8.73 -4.24 -1.42
C LEU A 151 -8.34 -5.15 -2.58
N GLN A 152 -8.75 -4.81 -3.79
CA GLN A 152 -8.30 -5.45 -5.01
C GLN A 152 -7.79 -4.39 -5.98
N VAL A 153 -6.53 -4.49 -6.39
CA VAL A 153 -5.93 -3.61 -7.42
C VAL A 153 -5.77 -4.40 -8.69
N THR A 154 -6.33 -3.87 -9.79
CA THR A 154 -6.38 -4.56 -11.10
C THR A 154 -5.43 -3.97 -12.12
N ASP A 155 -5.22 -2.67 -12.08
CA ASP A 155 -4.45 -1.95 -13.08
C ASP A 155 -3.58 -0.88 -12.42
N ILE A 156 -2.34 -0.74 -12.90
CA ILE A 156 -1.44 0.32 -12.49
C ILE A 156 -0.80 0.92 -13.73
N ALA A 157 -0.95 2.23 -13.88
CA ALA A 157 -0.23 3.03 -14.88
C ALA A 157 0.76 3.94 -14.15
N THR A 158 1.97 4.10 -14.72
CA THR A 158 2.97 5.05 -14.22
C THR A 158 3.47 5.93 -15.33
N PHE A 159 3.57 7.24 -15.06
CA PHE A 159 4.25 8.21 -15.92
C PHE A 159 5.51 8.65 -15.18
N ARG A 160 6.68 8.39 -15.79
CA ARG A 160 7.97 8.53 -15.12
C ARG A 160 9.04 9.19 -15.99
N ALA A 161 9.90 9.97 -15.34
CA ALA A 161 11.15 10.42 -15.90
C ALA A 161 12.25 9.42 -15.53
N ARG A 162 13.16 9.14 -16.46
CA ARG A 162 14.32 8.27 -16.26
C ARG A 162 15.60 8.99 -16.61
N ALA A 163 16.66 8.67 -15.86
CA ALA A 163 18.02 9.13 -16.13
C ALA A 163 18.96 7.94 -16.03
N GLY A 164 19.77 7.74 -17.05
CA GLY A 164 20.68 6.61 -17.15
C GLY A 164 22.05 7.01 -17.68
N TRP A 165 22.98 6.07 -17.63
CA TRP A 165 24.32 6.22 -18.13
C TRP A 165 24.58 5.16 -19.22
N GLU A 166 25.02 5.61 -20.41
CA GLU A 166 25.36 4.70 -21.51
C GLU A 166 26.72 4.03 -21.24
N ALA A 167 26.71 2.73 -21.13
CA ALA A 167 27.88 1.89 -20.98
C ALA A 167 27.92 0.85 -22.11
N GLY A 168 28.01 1.32 -23.36
CA GLY A 168 27.93 0.51 -24.55
C GLY A 168 26.55 -0.15 -24.72
N ASN A 169 26.49 -1.48 -24.66
CA ASN A 169 25.22 -2.19 -24.77
C ASN A 169 24.41 -2.22 -23.46
N PHE A 170 24.89 -1.61 -22.39
CA PHE A 170 24.22 -1.56 -21.09
C PHE A 170 23.78 -0.13 -20.76
N LEU A 171 22.56 0.01 -20.29
CA LEU A 171 22.01 1.27 -19.81
C LEU A 171 21.44 1.07 -18.39
N PRO A 172 22.26 1.20 -17.35
CA PRO A 172 21.74 1.36 -16.00
C PRO A 172 21.04 2.72 -15.88
N TYR A 173 19.90 2.76 -15.19
CA TYR A 173 19.11 3.98 -14.99
C TYR A 173 18.35 3.96 -13.68
N ALA A 174 18.01 5.17 -13.22
CA ALA A 174 17.05 5.40 -12.17
C ALA A 174 15.83 6.13 -12.75
N PHE A 175 14.69 5.98 -12.11
CA PHE A 175 13.46 6.67 -12.49
C PHE A 175 12.63 7.10 -11.31
N ALA A 176 11.83 8.14 -11.52
CA ALA A 176 10.82 8.59 -10.59
C ALA A 176 9.62 9.14 -11.37
N GLY A 177 8.43 9.03 -10.80
CA GLY A 177 7.22 9.46 -11.49
C GLY A 177 5.95 9.32 -10.67
N LEU A 178 4.83 9.52 -11.34
CA LEU A 178 3.49 9.41 -10.78
C LEU A 178 2.92 8.04 -11.11
N ALA A 179 2.16 7.49 -10.17
CA ALA A 179 1.42 6.25 -10.34
C ALA A 179 -0.08 6.50 -10.20
N VAL A 180 -0.87 5.82 -11.02
CA VAL A 180 -2.32 5.78 -10.94
C VAL A 180 -2.73 4.32 -10.95
N GLY A 181 -3.46 3.88 -9.94
CA GLY A 181 -4.00 2.53 -9.86
C GLY A 181 -5.53 2.54 -9.91
N ARG A 182 -6.11 1.42 -10.34
CA ARG A 182 -7.54 1.15 -10.24
C ARG A 182 -7.77 0.11 -9.17
N ALA A 183 -8.63 0.43 -8.19
CA ALA A 183 -8.87 -0.40 -7.04
C ALA A 183 -10.38 -0.57 -6.77
N ASP A 184 -10.74 -1.76 -6.31
CA ASP A 184 -12.03 -2.04 -5.71
C ASP A 184 -11.81 -2.19 -4.20
N ILE A 185 -12.57 -1.42 -3.42
CA ILE A 185 -12.46 -1.36 -1.96
C ILE A 185 -13.83 -1.71 -1.38
N SER A 186 -13.87 -2.56 -0.36
CA SER A 186 -15.09 -2.84 0.39
C SER A 186 -14.74 -2.97 1.86
N THR A 187 -15.45 -2.22 2.70
CA THR A 187 -15.25 -2.22 4.14
C THR A 187 -16.59 -2.37 4.85
N SER A 188 -16.63 -3.18 5.91
CA SER A 188 -17.77 -3.31 6.78
C SER A 188 -17.34 -3.29 8.24
N ALA A 189 -18.16 -2.69 9.09
CA ALA A 189 -17.98 -2.71 10.53
C ALA A 189 -19.27 -3.13 11.20
N THR A 190 -19.15 -3.95 12.25
CA THR A 190 -20.24 -4.37 13.11
C THR A 190 -19.94 -3.94 14.52
N VAL A 191 -20.89 -3.24 15.14
CA VAL A 191 -20.74 -2.76 16.52
C VAL A 191 -21.90 -3.26 17.37
N SER A 192 -21.57 -3.71 18.58
CA SER A 192 -22.54 -3.98 19.63
C SER A 192 -21.95 -3.59 20.98
N TYR A 193 -22.81 -3.15 21.90
CA TYR A 193 -22.40 -2.99 23.29
C TYR A 193 -23.53 -3.36 24.24
N SER A 194 -23.13 -3.74 25.44
CA SER A 194 -23.99 -3.87 26.62
C SER A 194 -23.38 -3.10 27.77
N ALA A 195 -24.23 -2.55 28.61
CA ALA A 195 -23.79 -1.86 29.81
C ALA A 195 -24.74 -2.15 30.98
N PHE A 196 -24.19 -2.26 32.17
CA PHE A 196 -24.94 -2.34 33.41
C PHE A 196 -24.43 -1.32 34.40
N ASP A 197 -25.35 -0.77 35.18
CA ASP A 197 -25.02 0.18 36.24
C ASP A 197 -24.57 -0.58 37.51
N ALA A 198 -23.46 -0.13 38.08
CA ALA A 198 -22.96 -0.59 39.37
C ALA A 198 -22.81 0.62 40.31
N PRO A 199 -23.88 1.02 40.97
CA PRO A 199 -23.83 2.19 41.83
C PRO A 199 -22.90 2.01 43.03
N ASP A 200 -22.37 3.13 43.49
CA ASP A 200 -21.51 3.17 44.68
C ASP A 200 -22.28 2.65 45.91
N VAL A 201 -21.58 1.86 46.72
CA VAL A 201 -22.08 1.40 47.99
C VAL A 201 -22.18 2.56 48.97
N GLN A 202 -23.37 2.90 49.38
CA GLN A 202 -23.61 3.99 50.33
C GLN A 202 -23.37 3.52 51.77
N THR A 203 -22.75 4.38 52.58
CA THR A 203 -22.53 4.10 54.00
C THR A 203 -23.81 4.44 54.80
N PRO A 204 -24.35 3.54 55.63
CA PRO A 204 -25.50 3.85 56.48
C PRO A 204 -25.24 5.10 57.35
N PRO A 205 -26.28 5.96 57.56
CA PRO A 205 -27.70 5.74 57.33
C PRO A 205 -28.21 6.08 55.92
N THR A 206 -27.35 6.36 54.92
CA THR A 206 -27.74 6.70 53.57
C THR A 206 -28.39 5.49 52.89
N PRO A 207 -29.56 5.65 52.23
CA PRO A 207 -30.17 4.57 51.45
C PRO A 207 -29.24 4.12 50.32
N GLN A 208 -29.20 2.79 50.05
CA GLN A 208 -28.46 2.29 48.89
C GLN A 208 -29.06 2.75 47.59
N LEU A 209 -28.19 3.11 46.64
CA LEU A 209 -28.61 3.47 45.30
C LEU A 209 -29.18 2.25 44.54
N ILE A 210 -30.27 2.47 43.83
CA ILE A 210 -30.88 1.42 42.99
C ILE A 210 -30.24 1.44 41.64
N PRO A 211 -29.70 0.32 41.13
CA PRO A 211 -29.11 0.29 39.76
C PRO A 211 -30.07 0.79 38.68
N MET A 212 -29.56 1.57 37.78
CA MET A 212 -30.28 2.01 36.59
C MET A 212 -30.50 0.84 35.62
N ALA A 213 -31.43 0.99 34.70
CA ALA A 213 -31.74 -0.03 33.71
C ALA A 213 -30.49 -0.35 32.83
N PRO A 214 -30.25 -1.61 32.48
CA PRO A 214 -29.17 -1.98 31.60
C PRO A 214 -29.38 -1.39 30.20
N LEU A 215 -28.28 -1.07 29.53
CA LEU A 215 -28.28 -0.57 28.17
C LEU A 215 -27.75 -1.67 27.22
N SER A 216 -28.30 -1.73 26.02
CA SER A 216 -27.80 -2.59 24.96
C SER A 216 -27.99 -1.95 23.60
N PHE A 217 -27.04 -2.21 22.69
CA PHE A 217 -27.08 -1.73 21.32
C PHE A 217 -26.53 -2.81 20.39
N GLY A 218 -27.19 -2.98 19.26
CA GLY A 218 -26.75 -3.87 18.19
C GLY A 218 -26.95 -5.37 18.50
N PRO A 219 -26.26 -6.23 17.72
CA PRO A 219 -25.28 -5.89 16.70
C PRO A 219 -25.86 -5.15 15.48
N VAL A 220 -25.20 -4.10 15.06
CA VAL A 220 -25.55 -3.34 13.84
C VAL A 220 -24.33 -3.30 12.93
N THR A 221 -24.55 -3.52 11.64
CA THR A 221 -23.50 -3.54 10.62
C THR A 221 -23.70 -2.41 9.63
N GLN A 222 -22.62 -1.70 9.33
CA GLN A 222 -22.52 -0.74 8.23
C GLN A 222 -21.50 -1.25 7.24
N THR A 223 -21.83 -1.13 5.95
CA THR A 223 -20.94 -1.50 4.85
C THR A 223 -20.81 -0.33 3.88
N ASP A 224 -19.61 -0.05 3.44
CA ASP A 224 -19.31 0.86 2.35
C ASP A 224 -18.40 0.17 1.33
N GLY A 225 -18.49 0.62 0.06
CA GLY A 225 -17.68 0.04 -1.00
C GLY A 225 -17.60 0.93 -2.23
N GLN A 226 -16.42 0.97 -2.80
CA GLN A 226 -16.13 1.69 -4.03
C GLN A 226 -15.54 0.73 -5.06
N ASN A 227 -16.16 0.69 -6.25
CA ASN A 227 -15.64 -0.09 -7.37
C ASN A 227 -14.97 0.82 -8.38
N GLY A 228 -13.78 0.42 -8.84
CA GLY A 228 -13.02 1.17 -9.82
C GLY A 228 -12.49 2.52 -9.33
N ALA A 229 -12.28 2.67 -8.04
CA ALA A 229 -11.68 3.87 -7.45
C ALA A 229 -10.28 4.10 -8.04
N LEU A 230 -9.97 5.35 -8.38
CA LEU A 230 -8.63 5.73 -8.80
C LEU A 230 -7.80 6.07 -7.57
N ILE A 231 -6.70 5.34 -7.39
CA ILE A 231 -5.71 5.60 -6.36
C ILE A 231 -4.48 6.22 -6.98
N TYR A 232 -3.95 7.26 -6.36
CA TYR A 232 -2.81 8.03 -6.86
C TYR A 232 -1.60 7.78 -5.97
N GLY A 233 -0.41 7.78 -6.59
CA GLY A 233 0.82 7.52 -5.87
C GLY A 233 2.05 8.05 -6.56
N PHE A 234 3.19 7.74 -5.96
CA PHE A 234 4.51 8.05 -6.46
C PHE A 234 5.28 6.76 -6.69
N ALA A 235 5.92 6.65 -7.86
CA ALA A 235 6.75 5.52 -8.25
C ALA A 235 8.21 5.94 -8.32
N THR A 236 9.11 5.09 -7.84
CA THR A 236 10.56 5.26 -7.99
C THR A 236 11.23 3.90 -8.16
N GLY A 237 12.37 3.87 -8.79
CA GLY A 237 13.07 2.61 -8.98
C GLY A 237 14.38 2.75 -9.75
N LEU A 238 14.96 1.57 -9.96
CA LEU A 238 16.20 1.37 -10.70
C LEU A 238 15.96 0.32 -11.78
N GLY A 239 16.66 0.44 -12.88
CA GLY A 239 16.60 -0.55 -13.95
C GLY A 239 17.91 -0.65 -14.72
N MET A 240 17.95 -1.65 -15.56
CA MET A 240 19.01 -1.86 -16.54
C MET A 240 18.40 -2.38 -17.84
N ASP A 241 18.68 -1.69 -18.92
CA ASP A 241 18.40 -2.14 -20.28
C ASP A 241 19.69 -2.72 -20.87
N VAL A 242 19.58 -3.84 -21.61
CA VAL A 242 20.71 -4.54 -22.25
C VAL A 242 20.38 -4.69 -23.73
N GLY A 243 21.10 -4.01 -24.59
CA GLY A 243 20.99 -4.12 -26.05
C GLY A 243 21.51 -5.48 -26.54
N LEU A 244 20.64 -6.26 -27.17
CA LEU A 244 20.98 -7.57 -27.75
C LEU A 244 21.21 -7.47 -29.26
N LEU A 245 20.36 -6.73 -29.95
CA LEU A 245 20.39 -6.48 -31.39
C LEU A 245 20.27 -4.98 -31.60
N PRO A 246 20.58 -4.43 -32.76
CA PRO A 246 20.57 -2.97 -32.99
C PRO A 246 19.28 -2.26 -32.56
N ASN A 247 18.16 -2.95 -32.56
CA ASN A 247 16.85 -2.40 -32.22
C ASN A 247 16.13 -3.16 -31.08
N VAL A 248 16.74 -4.19 -30.50
CA VAL A 248 16.10 -5.03 -29.48
C VAL A 248 16.90 -4.99 -28.19
N PHE A 249 16.23 -4.77 -27.08
CA PHE A 249 16.83 -4.78 -25.76
C PHE A 249 16.03 -5.65 -24.76
N LEU A 250 16.71 -6.14 -23.75
CA LEU A 250 16.11 -6.72 -22.56
C LEU A 250 16.15 -5.71 -21.44
N ARG A 251 15.17 -5.80 -20.54
CA ARG A 251 15.00 -4.91 -19.40
C ARG A 251 14.89 -5.72 -18.13
N GLY A 252 15.55 -5.25 -17.07
CA GLY A 252 15.33 -5.65 -15.69
C GLY A 252 15.07 -4.40 -14.86
N GLU A 253 13.99 -4.38 -14.06
CA GLU A 253 13.62 -3.24 -13.22
C GLU A 253 13.23 -3.68 -11.82
N PHE A 254 13.56 -2.82 -10.86
CA PHE A 254 12.99 -2.82 -9.52
C PHE A 254 12.26 -1.50 -9.30
N GLU A 255 10.97 -1.56 -8.93
CA GLU A 255 10.12 -0.40 -8.70
C GLU A 255 9.49 -0.46 -7.32
N TYR A 256 9.43 0.67 -6.67
CA TYR A 256 8.66 0.88 -5.45
C TYR A 256 7.59 1.94 -5.69
N ILE A 257 6.35 1.62 -5.36
CA ILE A 257 5.20 2.54 -5.46
C ILE A 257 4.64 2.75 -4.06
N TYR A 258 4.42 4.02 -3.72
CA TYR A 258 3.68 4.44 -2.54
C TYR A 258 2.41 5.15 -2.98
N PHE A 259 1.25 4.62 -2.61
CA PHE A 259 -0.03 5.25 -2.89
C PHE A 259 -0.46 6.15 -1.74
N ALA A 260 -1.11 7.27 -2.07
CA ALA A 260 -1.74 8.13 -1.10
C ALA A 260 -2.85 7.34 -0.36
N PRO A 261 -3.04 7.59 0.93
CA PRO A 261 -4.10 6.91 1.69
C PRO A 261 -5.48 7.16 1.09
N VAL A 262 -6.30 6.11 1.00
CA VAL A 262 -7.69 6.16 0.55
C VAL A 262 -8.53 5.38 1.55
N ASP A 263 -9.61 5.97 2.05
CA ASP A 263 -10.55 5.36 3.01
C ASP A 263 -9.84 4.69 4.21
N GLY A 264 -8.80 5.34 4.76
CA GLY A 264 -8.03 4.79 5.87
C GLY A 264 -7.11 3.63 5.51
N LEU A 265 -6.97 3.28 4.22
CA LEU A 265 -6.07 2.27 3.71
C LEU A 265 -4.74 2.88 3.28
N HIS A 266 -3.63 2.27 3.70
CA HIS A 266 -2.29 2.62 3.23
C HIS A 266 -1.74 1.46 2.41
N LEU A 267 -1.38 1.74 1.16
CA LEU A 267 -0.84 0.77 0.22
C LEU A 267 0.56 1.18 -0.24
N SER A 268 1.51 0.27 -0.13
CA SER A 268 2.80 0.36 -0.81
C SER A 268 3.14 -0.97 -1.47
N ALA A 269 3.84 -0.92 -2.60
CA ALA A 269 4.20 -2.10 -3.36
C ALA A 269 5.64 -2.01 -3.87
N ALA A 270 6.38 -3.11 -3.74
CA ALA A 270 7.68 -3.31 -4.37
C ALA A 270 7.54 -4.37 -5.46
N SER A 271 8.09 -4.14 -6.62
CA SER A 271 8.01 -5.05 -7.76
C SER A 271 9.37 -5.25 -8.44
N ALA A 272 9.63 -6.48 -8.85
CA ALA A 272 10.70 -6.81 -9.76
C ALA A 272 10.09 -7.21 -11.11
N ARG A 273 10.58 -6.62 -12.20
CA ARG A 273 10.05 -6.83 -13.56
C ARG A 273 11.16 -7.16 -14.53
N VAL A 274 10.82 -7.97 -15.48
CA VAL A 274 11.65 -8.26 -16.65
C VAL A 274 10.83 -7.98 -17.91
N GLY A 275 11.50 -7.51 -18.96
CA GLY A 275 10.83 -7.14 -20.19
C GLY A 275 11.74 -7.24 -21.40
N ALA A 276 11.13 -7.10 -22.56
CA ALA A 276 11.83 -6.93 -23.83
C ALA A 276 11.21 -5.75 -24.59
N GLY A 277 12.05 -5.00 -25.23
CA GLY A 277 11.63 -3.80 -25.97
C GLY A 277 12.30 -3.70 -27.32
N ILE A 278 11.66 -2.90 -28.17
CA ILE A 278 12.14 -2.54 -29.49
C ILE A 278 12.29 -1.03 -29.52
N LYS A 279 13.36 -0.59 -30.12
CA LYS A 279 13.65 0.81 -30.41
C LYS A 279 13.36 1.10 -31.87
N PHE A 280 12.87 2.30 -32.14
CA PHE A 280 12.49 2.78 -33.48
C PHE A 280 13.41 3.90 -33.97
#